data_a0e263a97a159257a131ad29217d2f05
#
_entry.id   a0e263a97a159257a131ad29217d2f05
#
_cell.length_a   1.000
_cell.length_b   1.000
_cell.length_c   1.000
_cell.angle_alpha   90.00
_cell.angle_beta   90.00
_cell.angle_gamma   90.00
#
_symmetry.space_group_name_H-M   'P 1'
#
loop_
_entity.id
_entity.type
_entity.pdbx_description
1 polymer ?
#
loop_
_entity_poly.entity_id
_entity_poly.type
_entity_poly.pdbx_seq_one_letter_code
_entity_poly.pdbx_strand_id
1 'polypeptide(L)'
;QQKNWTIGGENSGHVLNLNLASTGDGIIAGLQVISAMLRANMTLHDLASGFEKFPQTLVNVRFENADSDPLNSDEVLTVKAEAESALGKQGRVLLRKSGTEPLIRVMVESDDELASTTWAEKIADAVRNVSS
;
A
#
# COMPACT_ATOMS: atom_id res chain seq x y z
N GLN A 1 0.81 5.31 -15.09
CA GLN A 1 0.87 5.25 -16.57
C GLN A 1 2.29 5.44 -17.13
N GLN A 2 3.29 5.74 -16.30
CA GLN A 2 4.68 5.97 -16.79
C GLN A 2 5.37 4.70 -17.36
N LYS A 3 4.86 3.49 -17.11
CA LYS A 3 5.50 2.23 -17.53
C LYS A 3 4.67 1.39 -18.50
N ASN A 4 3.56 1.90 -19.02
CA ASN A 4 2.62 1.20 -19.93
C ASN A 4 2.19 -0.21 -19.44
N TRP A 5 2.09 -0.39 -18.13
CA TRP A 5 1.59 -1.64 -17.58
C TRP A 5 0.08 -1.75 -17.81
N THR A 6 -0.34 -2.89 -18.28
CA THR A 6 -1.73 -3.16 -18.61
C THR A 6 -2.48 -3.92 -17.50
N ILE A 7 -1.75 -4.47 -16.54
CA ILE A 7 -2.31 -5.18 -15.39
C ILE A 7 -1.90 -4.45 -14.12
N GLY A 8 -2.86 -4.28 -13.21
CA GLY A 8 -2.68 -3.71 -11.91
C GLY A 8 -3.60 -4.35 -10.88
N GLY A 9 -3.27 -4.20 -9.60
CA GLY A 9 -4.09 -4.71 -8.51
C GLY A 9 -3.86 -3.95 -7.22
N GLU A 10 -4.83 -4.03 -6.33
CA GLU A 10 -4.79 -3.46 -4.99
C GLU A 10 -5.05 -4.54 -3.94
N ASN A 11 -4.59 -4.30 -2.71
CA ASN A 11 -4.86 -5.19 -1.57
C ASN A 11 -6.35 -5.38 -1.27
N SER A 12 -7.19 -4.45 -1.72
CA SER A 12 -8.66 -4.54 -1.67
C SER A 12 -9.24 -5.67 -2.54
N GLY A 13 -8.41 -6.31 -3.38
CA GLY A 13 -8.85 -7.29 -4.37
C GLY A 13 -9.33 -6.67 -5.69
N HIS A 14 -9.16 -5.35 -5.86
CA HIS A 14 -9.47 -4.68 -7.11
C HIS A 14 -8.40 -4.99 -8.14
N VAL A 15 -8.78 -5.64 -9.24
CA VAL A 15 -7.88 -6.03 -10.33
C VAL A 15 -8.27 -5.29 -11.60
N LEU A 16 -7.26 -4.70 -12.23
CA LEU A 16 -7.35 -3.98 -13.50
C LEU A 16 -6.65 -4.78 -14.60
N ASN A 17 -7.31 -4.95 -15.73
CA ASN A 17 -6.66 -5.38 -16.96
C ASN A 17 -7.10 -4.44 -18.08
N LEU A 18 -6.27 -3.45 -18.38
CA LEU A 18 -6.55 -2.40 -19.35
C LEU A 18 -6.65 -2.90 -20.81
N ASN A 19 -6.23 -4.13 -21.08
CA ASN A 19 -6.48 -4.76 -22.39
C ASN A 19 -7.93 -5.21 -22.57
N LEU A 20 -8.69 -5.36 -21.48
CA LEU A 20 -10.05 -5.91 -21.49
C LEU A 20 -11.10 -4.93 -21.00
N ALA A 21 -10.74 -4.06 -20.04
CA ALA A 21 -11.64 -3.06 -19.49
C ALA A 21 -10.87 -1.80 -19.05
N SER A 22 -11.48 -0.64 -19.17
CA SER A 22 -10.89 0.65 -18.77
C SER A 22 -10.93 0.88 -17.25
N THR A 23 -11.64 0.03 -16.52
CA THR A 23 -11.80 0.09 -15.07
C THR A 23 -11.73 -1.32 -14.47
N GLY A 24 -11.64 -1.43 -13.14
CA GLY A 24 -11.72 -2.71 -12.45
C GLY A 24 -13.13 -3.29 -12.57
N ASP A 25 -13.20 -4.53 -13.06
CA ASP A 25 -14.42 -5.31 -13.20
C ASP A 25 -14.19 -6.69 -12.58
N GLY A 26 -14.98 -6.99 -11.52
CA GLY A 26 -14.83 -8.24 -10.77
C GLY A 26 -15.21 -9.48 -11.58
N ILE A 27 -16.14 -9.36 -12.54
CA ILE A 27 -16.54 -10.48 -13.41
C ILE A 27 -15.42 -10.78 -14.40
N ILE A 28 -14.88 -9.76 -15.05
CA ILE A 28 -13.75 -9.88 -15.97
C ILE A 28 -12.53 -10.44 -15.23
N ALA A 29 -12.24 -9.92 -14.02
CA ALA A 29 -11.13 -10.42 -13.20
C ALA A 29 -11.31 -11.91 -12.84
N GLY A 30 -12.50 -12.31 -12.41
CA GLY A 30 -12.82 -13.70 -12.08
C GLY A 30 -12.67 -14.64 -13.29
N LEU A 31 -13.17 -14.25 -14.45
CA LEU A 31 -13.03 -15.04 -15.69
C LEU A 31 -11.57 -15.18 -16.11
N GLN A 32 -10.73 -14.17 -15.90
CA GLN A 32 -9.29 -14.28 -16.17
C GLN A 32 -8.59 -15.25 -15.23
N VAL A 33 -8.94 -15.24 -13.94
CA VAL A 33 -8.41 -16.20 -12.97
C VAL A 33 -8.78 -17.62 -13.39
N ILE A 34 -10.04 -17.89 -13.73
CA ILE A 34 -10.48 -19.20 -14.23
C ILE A 34 -9.73 -19.59 -15.50
N SER A 35 -9.56 -18.66 -16.43
CA SER A 35 -8.78 -18.89 -17.65
C SER A 35 -7.31 -19.25 -17.35
N ALA A 36 -6.70 -18.59 -16.37
CA ALA A 36 -5.34 -18.90 -15.93
C ALA A 36 -5.24 -20.30 -15.31
N MET A 37 -6.20 -20.67 -14.45
CA MET A 37 -6.29 -22.02 -13.87
C MET A 37 -6.37 -23.10 -14.95
N LEU A 38 -7.24 -22.91 -15.93
CA LEU A 38 -7.43 -23.86 -17.01
C LEU A 38 -6.18 -24.00 -17.90
N ARG A 39 -5.53 -22.88 -18.23
CA ARG A 39 -4.29 -22.88 -19.04
C ARG A 39 -3.12 -23.54 -18.33
N ALA A 40 -2.99 -23.29 -17.02
CA ALA A 40 -1.94 -23.86 -16.20
C ALA A 40 -2.25 -25.31 -15.76
N ASN A 41 -3.50 -25.76 -15.90
CA ASN A 41 -4.02 -26.99 -15.32
C ASN A 41 -3.73 -27.08 -13.79
N MET A 42 -3.96 -25.98 -13.09
CA MET A 42 -3.68 -25.83 -11.67
C MET A 42 -4.93 -25.36 -10.93
N THR A 43 -5.00 -25.68 -9.63
CA THR A 43 -6.03 -25.10 -8.75
C THR A 43 -5.69 -23.63 -8.44
N LEU A 44 -6.68 -22.87 -7.97
CA LEU A 44 -6.44 -21.50 -7.51
C LEU A 44 -5.43 -21.46 -6.34
N HIS A 45 -5.51 -22.42 -5.44
CA HIS A 45 -4.58 -22.57 -4.33
C HIS A 45 -3.13 -22.71 -4.82
N ASP A 46 -2.91 -23.59 -5.79
CA ASP A 46 -1.57 -23.85 -6.34
C ASP A 46 -1.03 -22.62 -7.09
N LEU A 47 -1.89 -21.91 -7.84
CA LEU A 47 -1.50 -20.68 -8.52
C LEU A 47 -1.15 -19.54 -7.52
N ALA A 48 -1.83 -19.49 -6.39
CA ALA A 48 -1.60 -18.48 -5.36
C ALA A 48 -0.45 -18.82 -4.42
N SER A 49 -0.01 -20.08 -4.34
CA SER A 49 1.01 -20.56 -3.40
C SER A 49 2.40 -19.93 -3.58
N GLY A 50 2.67 -19.39 -4.76
CA GLY A 50 3.93 -18.67 -5.04
C GLY A 50 3.96 -17.20 -4.62
N PHE A 51 2.87 -16.70 -3.99
CA PHE A 51 2.75 -15.32 -3.55
C PHE A 51 2.70 -15.23 -2.03
N GLU A 52 3.76 -14.68 -1.45
CA GLU A 52 3.78 -14.29 -0.05
C GLU A 52 3.42 -12.81 0.10
N LYS A 53 2.37 -12.55 0.87
CA LYS A 53 1.95 -11.18 1.18
C LYS A 53 2.78 -10.67 2.35
N PHE A 54 3.50 -9.57 2.13
CA PHE A 54 4.22 -8.92 3.21
C PHE A 54 3.26 -8.37 4.27
N PRO A 55 3.62 -8.49 5.55
CA PRO A 55 2.93 -7.79 6.63
C PRO A 55 2.81 -6.30 6.35
N GLN A 56 1.64 -5.76 6.63
CA GLN A 56 1.33 -4.35 6.39
C GLN A 56 0.69 -3.74 7.63
N THR A 57 1.28 -2.69 8.14
CA THR A 57 0.74 -1.89 9.24
C THR A 57 0.19 -0.57 8.71
N LEU A 58 -1.05 -0.25 9.07
CA LEU A 58 -1.73 0.99 8.71
C LEU A 58 -2.10 1.76 9.97
N VAL A 59 -1.56 2.96 10.14
CA VAL A 59 -1.90 3.89 11.22
C VAL A 59 -2.56 5.12 10.62
N ASN A 60 -3.73 5.48 11.13
CA ASN A 60 -4.44 6.69 10.76
C ASN A 60 -4.19 7.77 11.82
N VAL A 61 -3.61 8.89 11.42
CA VAL A 61 -3.36 10.04 12.29
C VAL A 61 -4.29 11.17 11.92
N ARG A 62 -5.21 11.54 12.82
CA ARG A 62 -6.09 12.71 12.65
C ARG A 62 -5.31 13.99 12.92
N PHE A 63 -5.62 15.04 12.18
CA PHE A 63 -5.12 16.39 12.41
C PHE A 63 -6.29 17.39 12.43
N GLU A 64 -6.19 18.39 13.31
CA GLU A 64 -7.28 19.36 13.52
C GLU A 64 -7.13 20.59 12.63
N ASN A 65 -5.89 20.96 12.31
CA ASN A 65 -5.61 22.15 11.50
C ASN A 65 -5.56 21.79 10.02
N ALA A 66 -6.61 22.19 9.28
CA ALA A 66 -6.72 21.93 7.84
C ALA A 66 -5.62 22.60 7.00
N ASP A 67 -5.03 23.69 7.51
CA ASP A 67 -3.96 24.45 6.84
C ASP A 67 -2.58 23.87 7.10
N SER A 68 -2.44 22.91 8.02
CA SER A 68 -1.18 22.23 8.27
C SER A 68 -0.86 21.26 7.12
N ASP A 69 0.41 21.18 6.76
CA ASP A 69 0.92 20.19 5.80
C ASP A 69 1.98 19.28 6.46
N PRO A 70 1.55 18.39 7.37
CA PRO A 70 2.46 17.54 8.11
C PRO A 70 3.32 16.64 7.21
N LEU A 71 2.83 16.30 6.02
CA LEU A 71 3.55 15.43 5.07
C LEU A 71 4.82 16.06 4.51
N ASN A 72 4.90 17.39 4.49
CA ASN A 72 6.05 18.14 3.99
C ASN A 72 6.90 18.74 5.12
N SER A 73 6.65 18.38 6.39
CA SER A 73 7.49 18.80 7.51
C SER A 73 8.85 18.06 7.49
N ASP A 74 9.91 18.76 7.87
CA ASP A 74 11.27 18.18 7.92
C ASP A 74 11.33 16.97 8.87
N GLU A 75 10.60 17.00 9.98
CA GLU A 75 10.54 15.90 10.94
C GLU A 75 9.95 14.62 10.30
N VAL A 76 8.79 14.71 9.65
CA VAL A 76 8.13 13.58 9.02
C VAL A 76 8.97 13.06 7.84
N LEU A 77 9.54 13.94 7.03
CA LEU A 77 10.39 13.55 5.89
C LEU A 77 11.66 12.84 6.37
N THR A 78 12.26 13.30 7.47
CA THR A 78 13.45 12.64 8.06
C THR A 78 13.13 11.24 8.54
N VAL A 79 12.10 11.07 9.38
CA VAL A 79 11.71 9.75 9.90
C VAL A 79 11.27 8.81 8.77
N LYS A 80 10.58 9.33 7.74
CA LYS A 80 10.23 8.55 6.55
C LYS A 80 11.49 8.06 5.82
N ALA A 81 12.48 8.92 5.60
CA ALA A 81 13.73 8.55 4.94
C ALA A 81 14.54 7.51 5.73
N GLU A 82 14.56 7.63 7.06
CA GLU A 82 15.16 6.62 7.95
C GLU A 82 14.47 5.26 7.80
N ALA A 83 13.12 5.25 7.79
CA ALA A 83 12.34 4.03 7.59
C ALA A 83 12.63 3.40 6.22
N GLU A 84 12.61 4.18 5.14
CA GLU A 84 12.91 3.72 3.79
C GLU A 84 14.33 3.16 3.67
N SER A 85 15.31 3.79 4.34
CA SER A 85 16.69 3.32 4.40
C SER A 85 16.82 2.00 5.17
N ALA A 86 16.14 1.88 6.31
CA ALA A 86 16.18 0.68 7.14
C ALA A 86 15.48 -0.52 6.48
N LEU A 87 14.35 -0.29 5.82
CA LEU A 87 13.58 -1.33 5.13
C LEU A 87 14.24 -1.74 3.80
N GLY A 88 14.94 -0.84 3.14
CA GLY A 88 15.64 -1.11 1.89
C GLY A 88 14.72 -1.69 0.82
N LYS A 89 15.09 -2.86 0.28
CA LYS A 89 14.29 -3.57 -0.74
C LYS A 89 13.22 -4.49 -0.15
N GLN A 90 13.22 -4.69 1.15
CA GLN A 90 12.35 -5.61 1.88
C GLN A 90 11.10 -4.92 2.43
N GLY A 91 10.91 -3.65 2.14
CA GLY A 91 9.72 -2.93 2.55
C GLY A 91 9.51 -1.62 1.82
N ARG A 92 8.42 -0.96 2.16
CA ARG A 92 8.07 0.37 1.63
C ARG A 92 7.24 1.17 2.61
N VAL A 93 7.32 2.48 2.48
CA VAL A 93 6.53 3.45 3.24
C VAL A 93 5.61 4.20 2.29
N LEU A 94 4.34 4.33 2.64
CA LEU A 94 3.37 5.16 1.93
C LEU A 94 2.68 6.10 2.91
N LEU A 95 2.84 7.39 2.68
CA LEU A 95 2.15 8.45 3.41
C LEU A 95 1.20 9.17 2.47
N ARG A 96 -0.05 9.36 2.89
CA ARG A 96 -1.03 10.11 2.09
C ARG A 96 -2.12 10.75 2.95
N LYS A 97 -2.61 11.91 2.54
CA LYS A 97 -3.85 12.48 3.09
C LYS A 97 -5.04 11.61 2.65
N SER A 98 -6.02 11.43 3.53
CA SER A 98 -7.31 10.87 3.16
C SER A 98 -8.07 11.89 2.30
N GLY A 99 -8.76 11.41 1.27
CA GLY A 99 -9.58 12.27 0.41
C GLY A 99 -10.93 12.67 1.04
N THR A 100 -11.36 11.99 2.09
CA THR A 100 -12.71 12.13 2.69
C THR A 100 -12.70 12.53 4.15
N GLU A 101 -11.58 12.37 4.85
CA GLU A 101 -11.45 12.65 6.27
C GLU A 101 -10.18 13.45 6.56
N PRO A 102 -10.15 14.29 7.63
CA PRO A 102 -8.97 15.05 8.02
C PRO A 102 -7.97 14.13 8.75
N LEU A 103 -7.37 13.21 8.00
CA LEU A 103 -6.36 12.30 8.53
C LEU A 103 -5.28 11.97 7.50
N ILE A 104 -4.11 11.63 8.03
CA ILE A 104 -3.00 11.08 7.28
C ILE A 104 -2.96 9.58 7.49
N ARG A 105 -2.86 8.85 6.41
CA ARG A 105 -2.65 7.40 6.41
C ARG A 105 -1.16 7.12 6.31
N VAL A 106 -0.63 6.51 7.35
CA VAL A 106 0.74 6.00 7.42
C VAL A 106 0.68 4.51 7.18
N MET A 107 1.23 4.04 6.09
CA MET A 107 1.30 2.64 5.75
C MET A 107 2.75 2.21 5.61
N VAL A 108 3.14 1.18 6.33
CA VAL A 108 4.43 0.51 6.20
C VAL A 108 4.20 -0.95 5.89
N GLU A 109 4.92 -1.45 4.91
CA GLU A 109 4.91 -2.83 4.47
C GLU A 109 6.34 -3.37 4.52
N SER A 110 6.54 -4.56 5.08
CA SER A 110 7.86 -5.18 5.24
C SER A 110 7.71 -6.70 5.29
N ASP A 111 8.76 -7.45 4.99
CA ASP A 111 8.84 -8.89 5.23
C ASP A 111 8.90 -9.24 6.73
N ASP A 112 9.22 -8.27 7.60
CA ASP A 112 9.18 -8.37 9.07
C ASP A 112 8.00 -7.56 9.65
N GLU A 113 7.08 -8.23 10.32
CA GLU A 113 5.90 -7.62 10.96
C GLU A 113 6.30 -6.65 12.09
N LEU A 114 7.33 -6.96 12.85
CA LEU A 114 7.81 -6.06 13.91
C LEU A 114 8.40 -4.77 13.33
N ALA A 115 9.17 -4.89 12.24
CA ALA A 115 9.70 -3.74 11.54
C ALA A 115 8.58 -2.87 10.95
N SER A 116 7.56 -3.47 10.31
CA SER A 116 6.43 -2.73 9.74
C SER A 116 5.67 -1.95 10.82
N THR A 117 5.42 -2.57 11.98
CA THR A 117 4.72 -1.93 13.11
C THR A 117 5.56 -0.82 13.73
N THR A 118 6.83 -1.10 13.99
CA THR A 118 7.73 -0.13 14.63
C THR A 118 7.87 1.15 13.80
N TRP A 119 8.09 1.01 12.50
CA TRP A 119 8.24 2.17 11.62
C TRP A 119 6.93 2.91 11.38
N ALA A 120 5.80 2.19 11.29
CA ALA A 120 4.50 2.82 11.15
C ALA A 120 4.17 3.72 12.36
N GLU A 121 4.42 3.25 13.59
CA GLU A 121 4.19 4.04 14.80
C GLU A 121 5.18 5.21 14.91
N LYS A 122 6.48 5.03 14.64
CA LYS A 122 7.45 6.14 14.65
C LYS A 122 7.05 7.27 13.69
N ILE A 123 6.64 6.92 12.48
CA ILE A 123 6.19 7.92 11.50
C ILE A 123 4.88 8.56 11.95
N ALA A 124 3.95 7.77 12.51
CA ALA A 124 2.69 8.28 13.03
C ALA A 124 2.92 9.27 14.18
N ASP A 125 3.89 9.01 15.07
CA ASP A 125 4.27 9.93 16.16
C ASP A 125 4.85 11.24 15.62
N ALA A 126 5.74 11.17 14.62
CA ALA A 126 6.24 12.37 13.96
C ALA A 126 5.09 13.20 13.32
N VAL A 127 4.12 12.53 12.70
CA VAL A 127 2.93 13.20 12.15
C VAL A 127 2.10 13.84 13.27
N ARG A 128 1.89 13.17 14.42
CA ARG A 128 1.16 13.71 15.58
C ARG A 128 1.83 14.96 16.12
N ASN A 129 3.16 14.93 16.29
CA ASN A 129 3.93 16.05 16.84
C ASN A 129 3.78 17.33 16.02
N VAL A 130 3.79 17.23 14.70
CA VAL A 130 3.68 18.41 13.81
C VAL A 130 2.24 18.79 13.47
N SER A 131 1.26 18.00 13.90
CA SER A 131 -0.18 18.20 13.67
C SER A 131 -0.90 18.79 14.88
N SER A 132 -0.19 18.91 16.02
CA SER A 132 -0.70 19.44 17.29
C SER A 132 -0.75 20.96 17.31
#